data_830289c8696464edb5cccca6db9056ef
#
_entry.id   830289c8696464edb5cccca6db9056ef
#
_cell.length_a   1.000
_cell.length_b   1.000
_cell.length_c   1.000
_cell.angle_alpha   90.00
_cell.angle_beta   90.00
_cell.angle_gamma   90.00
#
_symmetry.space_group_name_H-M   'P 1'
#
loop_
_entity.id
_entity.type
_entity.pdbx_description
1 polymer ?
#
loop_
_entity_poly.entity_id
_entity_poly.type
_entity_poly.pdbx_seq_one_letter_code
_entity_poly.pdbx_strand_id
1 'polypeptide(L)'
;MKLKKKARMMIVLLIVSSLLSGCGFGETKIEYEPFVKALDEGDMKKVMSASDDGYAFVEQRGIYSTYEQKEDGEHRKTIYQTSKGIYNTKDKSLYGNTTQEVTSAIDSKDNKEQVVYRTNIMYKNGELQSTDSNLDVSYVNLIVDRLKGIGKLKMKPGGDIKKFDQPSTVGYKLTELEFQSIINDKLKIQYDEYGGGSIALHIDSKNGSKQILEVSIVVDYKKRNDEGKLIEHISQIHTSFDSHQGNNQDAKQEYIDFKAKYNKTQ
;
A
#
# COMPACT_ATOMS: atom_id res chain seq x y z
N MET A 1 19.37 -6.80 64.23
CA MET A 1 19.84 -6.07 63.02
C MET A 1 19.65 -6.82 61.70
N LYS A 2 19.51 -8.17 61.67
CA LYS A 2 19.31 -8.97 60.44
C LYS A 2 17.91 -8.91 59.80
N LEU A 3 16.85 -8.69 60.61
CA LEU A 3 15.49 -8.63 60.08
C LEU A 3 15.20 -7.35 59.25
N LYS A 4 15.77 -6.19 59.65
CA LYS A 4 15.55 -4.92 58.92
C LYS A 4 16.23 -4.92 57.54
N LYS A 5 17.32 -5.68 57.34
CA LYS A 5 17.95 -5.83 56.02
C LYS A 5 17.14 -6.70 55.04
N LYS A 6 16.51 -7.79 55.54
CA LYS A 6 15.63 -8.66 54.74
C LYS A 6 14.37 -7.94 54.28
N ALA A 7 13.73 -7.13 55.16
CA ALA A 7 12.54 -6.34 54.78
C ALA A 7 12.87 -5.27 53.75
N ARG A 8 14.01 -4.56 53.84
CA ARG A 8 14.44 -3.58 52.82
C ARG A 8 14.74 -4.24 51.46
N MET A 9 15.33 -5.43 51.48
CA MET A 9 15.64 -6.16 50.26
C MET A 9 14.36 -6.68 49.57
N MET A 10 13.32 -7.07 50.36
CA MET A 10 12.05 -7.52 49.81
C MET A 10 11.22 -6.35 49.22
N ILE A 11 11.30 -5.16 49.80
CA ILE A 11 10.64 -3.95 49.25
C ILE A 11 11.33 -3.50 47.96
N VAL A 12 12.65 -3.58 47.85
CA VAL A 12 13.39 -3.27 46.61
C VAL A 12 13.05 -4.28 45.48
N LEU A 13 12.92 -5.57 45.82
CA LEU A 13 12.52 -6.59 44.86
C LEU A 13 11.06 -6.39 44.36
N LEU A 14 10.14 -5.96 45.23
CA LEU A 14 8.76 -5.63 44.83
C LEU A 14 8.69 -4.38 43.95
N ILE A 15 9.51 -3.37 44.20
CA ILE A 15 9.57 -2.16 43.34
C ILE A 15 10.21 -2.47 41.99
N VAL A 16 11.25 -3.31 41.95
CA VAL A 16 11.89 -3.73 40.68
C VAL A 16 10.95 -4.63 39.87
N SER A 17 10.17 -5.52 40.49
CA SER A 17 9.18 -6.34 39.77
C SER A 17 8.00 -5.50 39.23
N SER A 18 7.59 -4.43 39.93
CA SER A 18 6.56 -3.50 39.45
C SER A 18 7.08 -2.59 38.30
N LEU A 19 8.38 -2.33 38.25
CA LEU A 19 9.00 -1.59 37.13
C LEU A 19 9.25 -2.47 35.89
N LEU A 20 9.39 -3.79 36.05
CA LEU A 20 9.53 -4.73 34.96
C LEU A 20 8.19 -5.16 34.34
N SER A 21 7.08 -4.99 35.06
CA SER A 21 5.72 -5.19 34.51
C SER A 21 5.18 -3.97 33.76
N GLY A 22 5.92 -2.86 33.70
CA GLY A 22 5.52 -1.61 33.06
C GLY A 22 5.85 -1.49 31.56
N CYS A 23 6.45 -2.51 30.92
CA CYS A 23 6.79 -2.44 29.49
C CYS A 23 5.63 -2.79 28.55
N GLY A 24 4.41 -2.99 29.02
CA GLY A 24 3.24 -3.29 28.21
C GLY A 24 2.18 -2.16 28.17
N PHE A 25 2.46 -1.00 28.75
CA PHE A 25 1.52 0.12 28.71
C PHE A 25 1.58 0.81 27.36
N GLY A 26 0.56 0.56 26.52
CA GLY A 26 0.38 1.21 25.22
C GLY A 26 0.42 0.30 24.00
N GLU A 27 0.63 -1.00 24.16
CA GLU A 27 0.52 -1.96 23.07
C GLU A 27 -0.80 -2.72 23.16
N THR A 28 -1.60 -2.67 22.12
CA THR A 28 -2.86 -3.43 22.02
C THR A 28 -2.77 -4.33 20.79
N LYS A 29 -3.04 -5.62 20.98
CA LYS A 29 -3.14 -6.55 19.84
C LYS A 29 -4.34 -6.16 18.98
N ILE A 30 -4.12 -6.03 17.67
CA ILE A 30 -5.18 -5.73 16.72
C ILE A 30 -5.84 -7.00 16.20
N GLU A 31 -7.14 -6.94 15.98
CA GLU A 31 -7.89 -7.97 15.27
C GLU A 31 -7.80 -7.68 13.76
N TYR A 32 -6.83 -8.26 13.08
CA TYR A 32 -6.58 -8.05 11.65
C TYR A 32 -7.25 -9.12 10.77
N GLU A 33 -7.55 -10.29 11.33
CA GLU A 33 -8.09 -11.43 10.59
C GLU A 33 -9.35 -11.11 9.77
N PRO A 34 -10.32 -10.30 10.27
CA PRO A 34 -11.51 -9.95 9.50
C PRO A 34 -11.19 -9.13 8.25
N PHE A 35 -10.11 -8.33 8.26
CA PHE A 35 -9.68 -7.52 7.12
C PHE A 35 -8.90 -8.35 6.10
N VAL A 36 -7.99 -9.20 6.59
CA VAL A 36 -7.25 -10.15 5.74
C VAL A 36 -8.23 -11.07 5.02
N LYS A 37 -9.24 -11.60 5.74
CA LYS A 37 -10.29 -12.42 5.15
C LYS A 37 -11.10 -11.65 4.10
N ALA A 38 -11.52 -10.42 4.40
CA ALA A 38 -12.26 -9.60 3.44
C ALA A 38 -11.46 -9.36 2.16
N LEU A 39 -10.16 -9.08 2.27
CA LEU A 39 -9.27 -8.85 1.14
C LEU A 39 -9.01 -10.14 0.34
N ASP A 40 -8.89 -11.30 1.01
CA ASP A 40 -8.75 -12.62 0.38
C ASP A 40 -10.03 -13.02 -0.39
N GLU A 41 -11.19 -12.80 0.19
CA GLU A 41 -12.50 -13.13 -0.39
C GLU A 41 -12.98 -12.09 -1.42
N GLY A 42 -12.44 -10.87 -1.40
CA GLY A 42 -12.83 -9.77 -2.29
C GLY A 42 -14.06 -8.99 -1.81
N ASP A 43 -14.34 -8.98 -0.51
CA ASP A 43 -15.32 -8.08 0.10
C ASP A 43 -14.76 -6.64 0.14
N MET A 44 -14.68 -6.04 -1.04
CA MET A 44 -14.10 -4.69 -1.20
C MET A 44 -14.98 -3.61 -0.54
N LYS A 45 -16.26 -3.86 -0.31
CA LYS A 45 -17.10 -2.95 0.47
C LYS A 45 -16.55 -2.80 1.89
N LYS A 46 -16.17 -3.90 2.52
CA LYS A 46 -15.57 -3.91 3.87
C LYS A 46 -14.14 -3.39 3.85
N VAL A 47 -13.31 -3.82 2.87
CA VAL A 47 -11.92 -3.39 2.73
C VAL A 47 -11.81 -1.88 2.61
N MET A 48 -12.64 -1.27 1.76
CA MET A 48 -12.61 0.16 1.45
C MET A 48 -13.49 1.01 2.38
N SER A 49 -14.20 0.40 3.33
CA SER A 49 -15.23 1.09 4.14
C SER A 49 -16.21 1.88 3.27
N ALA A 50 -16.64 1.25 2.17
CA ALA A 50 -17.48 1.91 1.19
C ALA A 50 -18.83 2.33 1.80
N SER A 51 -19.43 3.39 1.26
CA SER A 51 -20.77 3.86 1.62
C SER A 51 -21.82 2.76 1.48
N ASP A 52 -23.02 2.97 2.01
CA ASP A 52 -24.13 2.02 1.89
C ASP A 52 -24.48 1.73 0.44
N ASP A 53 -24.36 2.74 -0.42
CA ASP A 53 -24.54 2.62 -1.88
C ASP A 53 -23.40 1.88 -2.59
N GLY A 54 -22.28 1.63 -1.91
CA GLY A 54 -21.13 0.86 -2.40
C GLY A 54 -20.04 1.70 -3.06
N TYR A 55 -19.98 3.00 -2.82
CA TYR A 55 -18.94 3.88 -3.35
C TYR A 55 -17.83 4.11 -2.32
N ALA A 56 -16.59 4.12 -2.78
CA ALA A 56 -15.42 4.37 -1.95
C ALA A 56 -14.39 5.24 -2.69
N PHE A 57 -13.77 6.15 -1.96
CA PHE A 57 -12.59 6.86 -2.42
C PHE A 57 -11.39 5.92 -2.53
N VAL A 58 -10.61 6.05 -3.59
CA VAL A 58 -9.36 5.33 -3.80
C VAL A 58 -8.29 6.30 -4.26
N GLU A 59 -7.18 6.35 -3.55
CA GLU A 59 -5.95 6.99 -4.01
C GLU A 59 -4.85 5.94 -4.06
N GLN A 60 -4.17 5.83 -5.20
CA GLN A 60 -3.01 4.98 -5.32
C GLN A 60 -1.79 5.78 -5.75
N ARG A 61 -0.67 5.52 -5.08
CA ARG A 61 0.67 6.04 -5.41
C ARG A 61 1.59 4.89 -5.74
N GLY A 62 2.07 4.85 -6.99
CA GLY A 62 3.13 3.97 -7.44
C GLY A 62 4.45 4.72 -7.52
N ILE A 63 5.50 4.13 -6.99
CA ILE A 63 6.88 4.65 -7.04
C ILE A 63 7.73 3.53 -7.65
N TYR A 64 8.23 3.76 -8.86
CA TYR A 64 9.00 2.77 -9.62
C TYR A 64 10.40 3.31 -9.85
N SER A 65 11.36 2.83 -9.07
CA SER A 65 12.75 3.26 -9.12
C SER A 65 13.62 2.26 -9.85
N THR A 66 14.49 2.76 -10.71
CA THR A 66 15.52 2.00 -11.42
C THR A 66 16.88 2.55 -11.03
N TYR A 67 17.82 1.67 -10.71
CA TYR A 67 19.20 2.01 -10.32
C TYR A 67 20.19 1.34 -11.27
N GLU A 68 20.97 2.14 -11.96
CA GLU A 68 21.96 1.65 -12.92
C GLU A 68 23.33 2.25 -12.62
N GLN A 69 24.32 1.41 -12.31
CA GLN A 69 25.70 1.83 -12.16
C GLN A 69 26.35 2.05 -13.53
N LYS A 70 26.79 3.29 -13.80
CA LYS A 70 27.55 3.69 -14.99
C LYS A 70 28.94 4.22 -14.63
N GLU A 71 29.72 4.58 -15.63
CA GLU A 71 31.09 5.12 -15.44
C GLU A 71 31.09 6.45 -14.68
N ASP A 72 30.07 7.28 -14.87
CA ASP A 72 29.89 8.61 -14.27
C ASP A 72 29.11 8.59 -12.94
N GLY A 73 28.75 7.43 -12.41
CA GLY A 73 28.06 7.27 -11.14
C GLY A 73 26.82 6.40 -11.17
N GLU A 74 26.07 6.40 -10.05
CA GLU A 74 24.77 5.72 -9.97
C GLU A 74 23.68 6.58 -10.63
N HIS A 75 23.12 6.09 -11.73
CA HIS A 75 21.96 6.68 -12.38
C HIS A 75 20.68 6.15 -11.75
N ARG A 76 19.86 7.05 -11.20
CA ARG A 76 18.53 6.74 -10.68
C ARG A 76 17.47 7.39 -11.54
N LYS A 77 16.50 6.59 -11.99
CA LYS A 77 15.25 7.08 -12.61
C LYS A 77 14.09 6.63 -11.72
N THR A 78 13.22 7.55 -11.33
CA THR A 78 12.02 7.24 -10.56
C THR A 78 10.79 7.75 -11.29
N ILE A 79 9.80 6.87 -11.47
CA ILE A 79 8.48 7.20 -12.01
C ILE A 79 7.53 7.25 -10.81
N TYR A 80 6.85 8.38 -10.65
CA TYR A 80 5.75 8.54 -9.70
C TYR A 80 4.44 8.50 -10.47
N GLN A 81 3.57 7.56 -10.08
CA GLN A 81 2.25 7.41 -10.66
C GLN A 81 1.21 7.63 -9.57
N THR A 82 0.47 8.73 -9.65
CA THR A 82 -0.62 9.01 -8.71
C THR A 82 -1.95 8.88 -9.41
N SER A 83 -2.84 8.05 -8.89
CA SER A 83 -4.20 7.84 -9.40
C SER A 83 -5.21 8.07 -8.29
N LYS A 84 -6.26 8.83 -8.58
CA LYS A 84 -7.35 9.14 -7.64
C LYS A 84 -8.67 8.95 -8.31
N GLY A 85 -9.65 8.40 -7.58
CA GLY A 85 -10.98 8.25 -8.10
C GLY A 85 -11.95 7.63 -7.11
N ILE A 86 -13.15 7.37 -7.57
CA ILE A 86 -14.18 6.70 -6.80
C ILE A 86 -14.43 5.31 -7.39
N TYR A 87 -14.36 4.31 -6.54
CA TYR A 87 -14.66 2.93 -6.87
C TYR A 87 -16.10 2.58 -6.49
N ASN A 88 -16.83 1.97 -7.41
CA ASN A 88 -18.14 1.38 -7.15
C ASN A 88 -17.97 -0.12 -6.94
N THR A 89 -18.16 -0.59 -5.72
CA THR A 89 -17.97 -1.98 -5.33
C THR A 89 -18.99 -2.94 -5.96
N LYS A 90 -20.16 -2.43 -6.39
CA LYS A 90 -21.22 -3.22 -7.04
C LYS A 90 -20.89 -3.48 -8.51
N ASP A 91 -20.45 -2.44 -9.21
CA ASP A 91 -20.15 -2.51 -10.65
C ASP A 91 -18.68 -2.87 -10.94
N LYS A 92 -17.86 -2.95 -9.89
CA LYS A 92 -16.40 -3.16 -9.97
C LYS A 92 -15.73 -2.19 -10.94
N SER A 93 -16.10 -0.92 -10.83
CA SER A 93 -15.60 0.13 -11.70
C SER A 93 -15.12 1.34 -10.91
N LEU A 94 -14.04 1.98 -11.41
CA LEU A 94 -13.54 3.26 -10.89
C LEU A 94 -13.53 4.28 -12.02
N TYR A 95 -13.94 5.49 -11.72
CA TYR A 95 -13.66 6.66 -12.54
C TYR A 95 -12.83 7.64 -11.75
N GLY A 96 -11.84 8.25 -12.42
CA GLY A 96 -10.92 9.15 -11.76
C GLY A 96 -9.94 9.81 -12.72
N ASN A 97 -8.81 10.21 -12.17
CA ASN A 97 -7.70 10.76 -12.94
C ASN A 97 -6.38 10.15 -12.50
N THR A 98 -5.38 10.30 -13.35
CA THR A 98 -4.02 9.85 -13.06
C THR A 98 -2.99 10.86 -13.57
N THR A 99 -1.88 10.96 -12.85
CA THR A 99 -0.72 11.80 -13.18
C THR A 99 0.53 10.95 -13.11
N GLN A 100 1.40 11.07 -14.10
CA GLN A 100 2.73 10.50 -14.10
C GLN A 100 3.78 11.60 -14.07
N GLU A 101 4.74 11.45 -13.16
CA GLU A 101 5.90 12.32 -13.01
C GLU A 101 7.17 11.46 -13.06
N VAL A 102 8.24 11.99 -13.62
CA VAL A 102 9.54 11.30 -13.71
C VAL A 102 10.62 12.18 -13.14
N THR A 103 11.44 11.60 -12.28
CA THR A 103 12.68 12.23 -11.80
C THR A 103 13.89 11.43 -12.25
N SER A 104 15.00 12.10 -12.51
CA SER A 104 16.29 11.48 -12.82
C SER A 104 17.40 12.15 -12.05
N ALA A 105 18.30 11.35 -11.45
CA ALA A 105 19.44 11.82 -10.70
C ALA A 105 20.69 10.99 -10.99
N ILE A 106 21.86 11.63 -10.89
CA ILE A 106 23.18 10.97 -10.88
C ILE A 106 23.78 11.24 -9.50
N ASP A 107 24.17 10.17 -8.77
CA ASP A 107 24.70 10.27 -7.39
C ASP A 107 23.86 11.17 -6.47
N SER A 108 22.55 11.21 -6.67
CA SER A 108 21.58 12.04 -5.95
C SER A 108 21.79 13.57 -6.08
N LYS A 109 22.60 14.05 -7.03
CA LYS A 109 22.99 15.46 -7.14
C LYS A 109 22.11 16.30 -8.06
N ASP A 110 21.53 15.72 -9.10
CA ASP A 110 20.69 16.43 -10.07
C ASP A 110 19.31 15.79 -10.17
N ASN A 111 18.32 16.37 -9.50
CA ASN A 111 16.93 15.95 -9.67
C ASN A 111 16.26 16.79 -10.76
N LYS A 112 16.02 16.19 -11.91
CA LYS A 112 15.14 16.75 -12.94
C LYS A 112 13.77 16.12 -12.75
N GLU A 113 12.77 16.94 -12.43
CA GLU A 113 11.38 16.51 -12.32
C GLU A 113 10.63 16.97 -13.57
N GLN A 114 9.84 16.05 -14.14
CA GLN A 114 9.01 16.32 -15.30
C GLN A 114 7.65 15.64 -15.13
N VAL A 115 6.58 16.41 -15.28
CA VAL A 115 5.24 15.85 -15.47
C VAL A 115 5.16 15.29 -16.90
N VAL A 116 4.91 13.97 -17.01
CA VAL A 116 4.81 13.28 -18.31
C VAL A 116 3.41 13.44 -18.86
N TYR A 117 2.38 13.17 -18.02
CA TYR A 117 0.99 13.34 -18.42
C TYR A 117 0.05 13.50 -17.22
N ARG A 118 -1.15 14.02 -17.53
CA ARG A 118 -2.35 13.97 -16.66
C ARG A 118 -3.54 13.60 -17.53
N THR A 119 -4.31 12.59 -17.13
CA THR A 119 -5.45 12.13 -17.92
C THR A 119 -6.57 11.58 -17.02
N ASN A 120 -7.79 11.54 -17.56
CA ASN A 120 -8.88 10.83 -16.91
C ASN A 120 -8.78 9.33 -17.21
N ILE A 121 -9.16 8.51 -16.24
CA ILE A 121 -9.11 7.06 -16.31
C ILE A 121 -10.45 6.44 -15.94
N MET A 122 -10.70 5.28 -16.55
CA MET A 122 -11.74 4.34 -16.14
C MET A 122 -11.08 2.97 -15.90
N TYR A 123 -11.40 2.36 -14.76
CA TYR A 123 -11.08 0.96 -14.49
C TYR A 123 -12.40 0.18 -14.40
N LYS A 124 -12.47 -0.95 -15.08
CA LYS A 124 -13.66 -1.82 -15.04
C LYS A 124 -13.26 -3.27 -15.30
N ASN A 125 -13.69 -4.17 -14.42
CA ASN A 125 -13.47 -5.63 -14.55
C ASN A 125 -11.99 -6.03 -14.77
N GLY A 126 -11.04 -5.34 -14.12
CA GLY A 126 -9.61 -5.63 -14.27
C GLY A 126 -8.92 -4.88 -15.42
N GLU A 127 -9.66 -4.12 -16.23
CA GLU A 127 -9.11 -3.35 -17.36
C GLU A 127 -9.07 -1.86 -17.03
N LEU A 128 -7.94 -1.24 -17.33
CA LEU A 128 -7.74 0.21 -17.21
C LEU A 128 -7.76 0.84 -18.60
N GLN A 129 -8.48 1.93 -18.72
CA GLN A 129 -8.54 2.75 -19.94
C GLN A 129 -8.31 4.22 -19.59
N SER A 130 -7.62 4.93 -20.49
CA SER A 130 -7.41 6.37 -20.44
C SER A 130 -8.28 7.06 -21.50
N THR A 131 -8.65 8.32 -21.25
CA THR A 131 -9.30 9.17 -22.28
C THR A 131 -8.37 9.53 -23.43
N ASP A 132 -7.06 9.40 -23.25
CA ASP A 132 -6.06 9.49 -24.31
C ASP A 132 -5.42 8.12 -24.53
N SER A 133 -5.81 7.45 -25.61
CA SER A 133 -5.35 6.09 -25.95
C SER A 133 -3.86 6.02 -26.32
N ASN A 134 -3.19 7.16 -26.55
CA ASN A 134 -1.75 7.20 -26.87
C ASN A 134 -0.88 7.21 -25.61
N LEU A 135 -1.47 7.39 -24.41
CA LEU A 135 -0.70 7.42 -23.17
C LEU A 135 -0.43 6.01 -22.65
N ASP A 136 0.83 5.80 -22.25
CA ASP A 136 1.21 4.60 -21.50
C ASP A 136 0.74 4.69 -20.05
N VAL A 137 -0.33 3.99 -19.75
CA VAL A 137 -0.90 3.86 -18.40
C VAL A 137 -0.53 2.55 -17.71
N SER A 138 0.48 1.84 -18.21
CA SER A 138 0.93 0.53 -17.68
C SER A 138 1.38 0.58 -16.21
N TYR A 139 1.83 1.74 -15.74
CA TYR A 139 2.20 1.95 -14.33
C TYR A 139 1.00 2.19 -13.39
N VAL A 140 -0.22 2.29 -13.91
CA VAL A 140 -1.42 2.41 -13.10
C VAL A 140 -1.91 1.01 -12.71
N ASN A 141 -1.45 0.51 -11.58
CA ASN A 141 -1.72 -0.85 -11.09
C ASN A 141 -2.68 -0.79 -9.89
N LEU A 142 -3.96 -0.53 -10.14
CA LEU A 142 -4.96 -0.34 -9.07
C LEU A 142 -5.19 -1.63 -8.27
N ILE A 143 -4.93 -1.56 -6.96
CA ILE A 143 -5.21 -2.65 -6.01
C ILE A 143 -6.62 -2.44 -5.42
N VAL A 144 -7.63 -2.64 -6.24
CA VAL A 144 -9.05 -2.48 -5.90
C VAL A 144 -9.82 -3.79 -5.92
N ASP A 145 -9.12 -4.91 -6.16
CA ASP A 145 -9.66 -6.25 -6.19
C ASP A 145 -9.04 -7.13 -5.10
N ARG A 146 -9.63 -8.29 -4.90
CA ARG A 146 -9.15 -9.29 -3.93
C ARG A 146 -7.67 -9.65 -4.14
N LEU A 147 -6.97 -9.88 -3.04
CA LEU A 147 -5.64 -10.49 -3.00
C LEU A 147 -5.78 -11.94 -2.54
N LYS A 148 -6.18 -12.81 -3.48
CA LYS A 148 -6.45 -14.24 -3.20
C LYS A 148 -5.21 -14.94 -2.68
N GLY A 149 -5.32 -15.54 -1.50
CA GLY A 149 -4.22 -16.27 -0.84
C GLY A 149 -3.52 -15.49 0.26
N ILE A 150 -3.81 -14.18 0.42
CA ILE A 150 -3.19 -13.36 1.49
C ILE A 150 -3.43 -13.95 2.89
N GLY A 151 -4.58 -14.58 3.13
CA GLY A 151 -4.91 -15.22 4.40
C GLY A 151 -4.03 -16.44 4.76
N LYS A 152 -3.23 -16.94 3.81
CA LYS A 152 -2.30 -18.06 4.02
C LYS A 152 -0.88 -17.60 4.32
N LEU A 153 -0.60 -16.30 4.20
CA LEU A 153 0.73 -15.74 4.42
C LEU A 153 1.09 -15.76 5.90
N LYS A 154 2.37 -15.97 6.18
CA LYS A 154 2.93 -15.87 7.53
C LYS A 154 3.21 -14.40 7.85
N MET A 155 2.61 -13.93 8.94
CA MET A 155 2.84 -12.58 9.46
C MET A 155 4.28 -12.38 9.93
N LYS A 156 4.79 -11.17 9.77
CA LYS A 156 6.06 -10.76 10.40
C LYS A 156 5.90 -10.71 11.91
N PRO A 157 6.92 -11.07 12.69
CA PRO A 157 6.88 -10.95 14.15
C PRO A 157 6.53 -9.52 14.58
N GLY A 158 5.59 -9.38 15.51
CA GLY A 158 5.12 -8.09 16.01
C GLY A 158 4.26 -7.28 15.02
N GLY A 159 3.93 -7.84 13.86
CA GLY A 159 3.14 -7.15 12.83
C GLY A 159 1.68 -6.90 13.19
N ASP A 160 1.17 -7.49 14.28
CA ASP A 160 -0.19 -7.32 14.78
C ASP A 160 -0.27 -6.43 16.03
N ILE A 161 0.82 -5.76 16.41
CA ILE A 161 0.90 -4.93 17.61
C ILE A 161 0.74 -3.46 17.23
N LYS A 162 -0.25 -2.83 17.87
CA LYS A 162 -0.46 -1.38 17.76
C LYS A 162 0.42 -0.66 18.78
N LYS A 163 1.22 0.29 18.32
CA LYS A 163 1.90 1.27 19.16
C LYS A 163 1.02 2.50 19.35
N PHE A 164 1.13 3.12 20.53
CA PHE A 164 0.34 4.30 20.89
C PHE A 164 0.47 5.39 19.78
N ASP A 165 -0.68 5.97 19.38
CA ASP A 165 -0.83 7.04 18.38
C ASP A 165 -0.40 6.73 16.91
N GLN A 166 -0.11 5.49 16.55
CA GLN A 166 0.17 5.13 15.17
C GLN A 166 -0.90 4.20 14.59
N PRO A 167 -1.17 4.23 13.28
CA PRO A 167 -1.94 3.20 12.62
C PRO A 167 -1.31 1.84 12.88
N SER A 168 -2.14 0.85 13.10
CA SER A 168 -1.66 -0.50 13.29
C SER A 168 -1.25 -1.09 11.96
N THR A 169 -0.10 -1.76 11.90
CA THR A 169 0.42 -2.34 10.66
C THR A 169 0.56 -3.85 10.80
N VAL A 170 -0.05 -4.58 9.88
CA VAL A 170 0.15 -6.02 9.70
C VAL A 170 0.99 -6.23 8.45
N GLY A 171 2.14 -6.89 8.59
CA GLY A 171 3.11 -7.06 7.51
C GLY A 171 3.39 -8.52 7.17
N TYR A 172 3.56 -8.79 5.89
CA TYR A 172 3.87 -10.09 5.32
C TYR A 172 5.12 -9.97 4.43
N LYS A 173 6.06 -10.93 4.57
CA LYS A 173 7.09 -11.15 3.56
C LYS A 173 6.56 -12.10 2.51
N LEU A 174 6.94 -11.89 1.27
CA LEU A 174 6.58 -12.73 0.15
C LEU A 174 7.78 -13.53 -0.33
N THR A 175 7.62 -14.82 -0.48
CA THR A 175 8.47 -15.62 -1.36
C THR A 175 8.14 -15.30 -2.81
N GLU A 176 8.99 -15.69 -3.76
CA GLU A 176 8.74 -15.49 -5.19
C GLU A 176 7.42 -16.14 -5.64
N LEU A 177 7.13 -17.35 -5.19
CA LEU A 177 5.88 -18.06 -5.50
C LEU A 177 4.64 -17.32 -4.95
N GLU A 178 4.72 -16.80 -3.73
CA GLU A 178 3.64 -16.01 -3.13
C GLU A 178 3.46 -14.68 -3.88
N PHE A 179 4.54 -14.01 -4.24
CA PHE A 179 4.49 -12.80 -5.06
C PHE A 179 3.80 -13.08 -6.40
N GLN A 180 4.21 -14.11 -7.13
CA GLN A 180 3.61 -14.49 -8.40
C GLN A 180 2.12 -14.80 -8.29
N SER A 181 1.72 -15.57 -7.26
CA SER A 181 0.35 -16.06 -7.13
C SER A 181 -0.64 -15.06 -6.53
N ILE A 182 -0.17 -14.10 -5.71
CA ILE A 182 -1.06 -13.18 -4.97
C ILE A 182 -1.06 -11.78 -5.59
N ILE A 183 0.10 -11.32 -6.08
CA ILE A 183 0.33 -9.92 -6.45
C ILE A 183 0.61 -9.76 -7.94
N ASN A 184 1.47 -10.58 -8.53
CA ASN A 184 1.99 -10.30 -9.87
C ASN A 184 0.98 -10.51 -11.00
N ASP A 185 -0.13 -11.20 -10.75
CA ASP A 185 -1.28 -11.24 -11.67
C ASP A 185 -1.86 -9.82 -11.92
N LYS A 186 -1.70 -8.92 -10.93
CA LYS A 186 -2.17 -7.52 -10.98
C LYS A 186 -1.08 -6.55 -11.44
N LEU A 187 0.14 -6.70 -10.93
CA LEU A 187 1.25 -5.78 -11.24
C LEU A 187 1.90 -6.06 -12.59
N LYS A 188 1.84 -7.31 -13.05
CA LYS A 188 2.42 -7.78 -14.34
C LYS A 188 3.91 -7.40 -14.49
N ILE A 189 4.65 -7.35 -13.38
CA ILE A 189 6.08 -7.05 -13.36
C ILE A 189 6.84 -8.18 -14.06
N GLN A 190 7.63 -7.80 -15.06
CA GLN A 190 8.56 -8.70 -15.76
C GLN A 190 9.93 -8.56 -15.12
N TYR A 191 10.55 -9.65 -14.68
CA TYR A 191 11.86 -9.66 -14.04
C TYR A 191 12.65 -10.92 -14.39
N ASP A 192 13.98 -10.82 -14.26
CA ASP A 192 14.92 -11.94 -14.40
C ASP A 192 15.33 -12.53 -13.05
N GLU A 193 15.44 -11.69 -12.02
CA GLU A 193 15.77 -12.10 -10.65
C GLU A 193 14.82 -11.44 -9.65
N TYR A 194 14.23 -12.23 -8.77
CA TYR A 194 13.42 -11.75 -7.65
C TYR A 194 14.30 -11.47 -6.44
N GLY A 195 14.30 -10.23 -5.95
CA GLY A 195 15.06 -9.81 -4.78
C GLY A 195 14.30 -9.98 -3.46
N GLY A 196 12.99 -9.77 -3.51
CA GLY A 196 12.12 -9.87 -2.35
C GLY A 196 10.84 -9.06 -2.49
N GLY A 197 9.88 -9.31 -1.60
CA GLY A 197 8.65 -8.53 -1.57
C GLY A 197 7.98 -8.53 -0.22
N SER A 198 7.08 -7.58 -0.03
CA SER A 198 6.26 -7.50 1.17
C SER A 198 4.91 -6.84 0.88
N ILE A 199 3.91 -7.24 1.66
CA ILE A 199 2.61 -6.57 1.78
C ILE A 199 2.50 -6.04 3.19
N ALA A 200 1.95 -4.83 3.35
CA ALA A 200 1.55 -4.29 4.64
C ALA A 200 0.12 -3.76 4.56
N LEU A 201 -0.67 -4.05 5.58
CA LEU A 201 -2.00 -3.48 5.78
C LEU A 201 -1.92 -2.47 6.91
N HIS A 202 -2.28 -1.22 6.63
CA HIS A 202 -2.40 -0.17 7.64
C HIS A 202 -3.86 -0.08 8.07
N ILE A 203 -4.11 -0.32 9.35
CA ILE A 203 -5.47 -0.45 9.91
C ILE A 203 -5.67 0.68 10.91
N ASP A 204 -6.71 1.50 10.71
CA ASP A 204 -7.17 2.42 11.74
C ASP A 204 -8.04 1.68 12.75
N SER A 205 -7.70 1.86 14.02
CA SER A 205 -8.48 1.35 15.15
C SER A 205 -8.90 2.47 16.10
N LYS A 206 -8.78 3.74 15.69
CA LYS A 206 -9.23 4.88 16.49
C LYS A 206 -10.76 4.94 16.52
N ASN A 207 -11.29 5.37 17.67
CA ASN A 207 -12.71 5.66 17.85
C ASN A 207 -13.71 4.52 17.55
N GLY A 208 -13.26 3.26 17.66
CA GLY A 208 -14.15 2.10 17.42
C GLY A 208 -14.45 1.79 15.95
N SER A 209 -14.05 2.63 15.00
CA SER A 209 -14.10 2.30 13.58
C SER A 209 -12.83 1.53 13.22
N LYS A 210 -12.98 0.27 12.86
CA LYS A 210 -11.90 -0.55 12.35
C LYS A 210 -12.00 -0.56 10.83
N GLN A 211 -11.01 0.02 10.12
CA GLN A 211 -10.97 0.04 8.65
C GLN A 211 -9.54 -0.15 8.15
N ILE A 212 -9.40 -0.65 6.94
CA ILE A 212 -8.13 -0.57 6.23
C ILE A 212 -7.99 0.85 5.69
N LEU A 213 -6.90 1.52 6.09
CA LEU A 213 -6.53 2.84 5.55
C LEU A 213 -5.76 2.69 4.26
N GLU A 214 -4.81 1.73 4.24
CA GLU A 214 -3.89 1.56 3.12
C GLU A 214 -3.44 0.10 2.99
N VAL A 215 -3.27 -0.34 1.75
CA VAL A 215 -2.53 -1.55 1.38
C VAL A 215 -1.24 -1.10 0.69
N SER A 216 -0.10 -1.45 1.28
CA SER A 216 1.23 -1.16 0.74
C SER A 216 1.88 -2.43 0.22
N ILE A 217 2.45 -2.37 -0.98
CA ILE A 217 3.20 -3.46 -1.61
C ILE A 217 4.57 -2.92 -1.99
N VAL A 218 5.63 -3.64 -1.62
CA VAL A 218 7.01 -3.33 -2.03
C VAL A 218 7.61 -4.57 -2.66
N VAL A 219 8.25 -4.41 -3.79
CA VAL A 219 8.93 -5.49 -4.52
C VAL A 219 10.29 -5.00 -5.03
N ASP A 220 11.32 -5.77 -4.72
CA ASP A 220 12.69 -5.59 -5.22
C ASP A 220 12.97 -6.68 -6.26
N TYR A 221 13.50 -6.31 -7.40
CA TYR A 221 13.82 -7.25 -8.48
C TYR A 221 14.90 -6.70 -9.40
N LYS A 222 15.47 -7.59 -10.23
CA LYS A 222 16.37 -7.18 -11.31
C LYS A 222 15.80 -7.59 -12.65
N LYS A 223 16.03 -6.73 -13.64
CA LYS A 223 15.65 -6.96 -15.04
C LYS A 223 16.81 -6.62 -15.95
N ARG A 224 17.00 -7.39 -17.02
CA ARG A 224 18.02 -7.07 -18.02
C ARG A 224 17.57 -5.88 -18.86
N ASN A 225 18.49 -4.95 -19.08
CA ASN A 225 18.33 -3.90 -20.08
C ASN A 225 18.62 -4.43 -21.50
N ASP A 226 18.51 -3.58 -22.52
CA ASP A 226 18.74 -3.93 -23.92
C ASP A 226 20.18 -4.41 -24.19
N GLU A 227 21.15 -4.06 -23.34
CA GLU A 227 22.55 -4.49 -23.37
C GLU A 227 22.78 -5.83 -22.66
N GLY A 228 21.72 -6.43 -22.06
CA GLY A 228 21.78 -7.69 -21.30
C GLY A 228 22.31 -7.54 -19.87
N LYS A 229 22.56 -6.33 -19.38
CA LYS A 229 23.00 -6.03 -18.02
C LYS A 229 21.83 -6.09 -17.05
N LEU A 230 21.98 -6.75 -15.91
CA LEU A 230 21.01 -6.77 -14.83
C LEU A 230 20.95 -5.40 -14.14
N ILE A 231 19.76 -4.80 -14.12
CA ILE A 231 19.47 -3.50 -13.52
C ILE A 231 18.55 -3.70 -12.33
N GLU A 232 18.84 -3.03 -11.23
CA GLU A 232 18.02 -3.05 -10.02
C GLU A 232 16.76 -2.19 -10.17
N HIS A 233 15.63 -2.75 -9.71
CA HIS A 233 14.33 -2.09 -9.70
C HIS A 233 13.67 -2.26 -8.34
N ILE A 234 13.02 -1.18 -7.87
CA ILE A 234 12.17 -1.20 -6.68
C ILE A 234 10.80 -0.64 -7.09
N SER A 235 9.75 -1.42 -6.87
CA SER A 235 8.37 -0.97 -7.05
C SER A 235 7.68 -0.87 -5.70
N GLN A 236 7.13 0.31 -5.39
CA GLN A 236 6.36 0.56 -4.18
C GLN A 236 4.97 1.04 -4.58
N ILE A 237 3.93 0.39 -4.09
CA ILE A 237 2.55 0.70 -4.41
C ILE A 237 1.78 0.86 -3.11
N HIS A 238 1.17 2.01 -2.95
CA HIS A 238 0.39 2.40 -1.78
C HIS A 238 -1.02 2.71 -2.24
N THR A 239 -1.99 1.88 -1.86
CA THR A 239 -3.40 2.08 -2.17
C THR A 239 -4.16 2.46 -0.92
N SER A 240 -4.57 3.72 -0.82
CA SER A 240 -5.34 4.28 0.29
C SER A 240 -6.83 4.28 -0.03
N PHE A 241 -7.63 3.96 0.98
CA PHE A 241 -9.09 3.96 0.95
C PHE A 241 -9.69 5.04 1.87
N ASP A 242 -8.84 5.85 2.48
CA ASP A 242 -9.27 6.95 3.33
C ASP A 242 -9.57 8.19 2.49
N SER A 243 -10.81 8.67 2.55
CA SER A 243 -11.09 10.02 2.10
C SER A 243 -10.57 11.00 3.15
N HIS A 244 -9.68 11.92 2.78
CA HIS A 244 -9.23 13.01 3.66
C HIS A 244 -10.38 13.83 4.26
N GLN A 245 -11.62 13.58 3.85
CA GLN A 245 -12.85 14.21 4.33
C GLN A 245 -13.63 13.34 5.33
N GLY A 246 -13.11 12.14 5.68
CA GLY A 246 -13.63 11.35 6.82
C GLY A 246 -14.86 10.49 6.57
N ASN A 247 -15.52 10.56 5.41
CA ASN A 247 -16.60 9.65 5.08
C ASN A 247 -16.79 9.53 3.56
N ASN A 248 -17.38 8.42 3.12
CA ASN A 248 -17.72 8.17 1.72
C ASN A 248 -19.14 8.67 1.35
N GLN A 249 -19.74 9.60 2.10
CA GLN A 249 -21.14 10.04 1.85
C GLN A 249 -21.27 10.74 0.51
N ASP A 250 -20.28 11.56 0.12
CA ASP A 250 -20.30 12.31 -1.14
C ASP A 250 -19.69 11.52 -2.31
N ALA A 251 -19.13 10.33 -2.06
CA ALA A 251 -18.42 9.54 -3.06
C ALA A 251 -19.27 9.21 -4.29
N LYS A 252 -20.58 9.02 -4.11
CA LYS A 252 -21.49 8.75 -5.24
C LYS A 252 -21.58 9.92 -6.21
N GLN A 253 -21.68 11.15 -5.71
CA GLN A 253 -21.74 12.33 -6.57
C GLN A 253 -20.42 12.53 -7.29
N GLU A 254 -19.28 12.37 -6.60
CA GLU A 254 -17.97 12.45 -7.21
C GLU A 254 -17.76 11.37 -8.29
N TYR A 255 -18.25 10.14 -8.08
CA TYR A 255 -18.23 9.10 -9.11
C TYR A 255 -18.97 9.54 -10.38
N ILE A 256 -20.16 10.12 -10.22
CA ILE A 256 -20.96 10.63 -11.35
C ILE A 256 -20.20 11.73 -12.09
N ASP A 257 -19.56 12.63 -11.35
CA ASP A 257 -18.80 13.75 -11.92
C ASP A 257 -17.54 13.27 -12.67
N PHE A 258 -16.79 12.32 -12.12
CA PHE A 258 -15.64 11.71 -12.80
C PHE A 258 -16.10 10.96 -14.07
N LYS A 259 -17.18 10.19 -13.98
CA LYS A 259 -17.73 9.48 -15.13
C LYS A 259 -18.18 10.44 -16.23
N ALA A 260 -18.80 11.56 -15.87
CA ALA A 260 -19.20 12.58 -16.83
C ALA A 260 -17.98 13.24 -17.51
N LYS A 261 -16.91 13.52 -16.73
CA LYS A 261 -15.66 14.05 -17.28
C LYS A 261 -15.00 13.05 -18.24
N TYR A 262 -14.91 11.78 -17.86
CA TYR A 262 -14.36 10.73 -18.70
C TYR A 262 -15.10 10.66 -20.05
N ASN A 263 -16.42 10.59 -20.03
CA ASN A 263 -17.24 10.45 -21.23
C ASN A 263 -17.24 11.70 -22.15
N LYS A 264 -16.93 12.88 -21.62
CA LYS A 264 -16.83 14.11 -22.44
C LYS A 264 -15.51 14.22 -23.21
N THR A 265 -14.51 13.46 -22.83
CA THR A 265 -13.15 13.58 -23.37
C THR A 265 -12.86 12.45 -24.36
N GLN A 266 -13.72 11.44 -24.45
CA GLN A 266 -13.71 10.44 -25.54
C GLN A 266 -14.39 11.00 -26.79
#